data_9929f181b4c11303e7728430fbf82374
#
_entry.id   9929f181b4c11303e7728430fbf82374
#
_cell.length_a   1.000
_cell.length_b   1.000
_cell.length_c   1.000
_cell.angle_alpha   90.00
_cell.angle_beta   90.00
_cell.angle_gamma   90.00
#
_symmetry.space_group_name_H-M   'P 1'
#
loop_
_entity.id
_entity.type
_entity.pdbx_description
1 polymer ?
#
loop_
_entity_poly.entity_id
_entity_poly.type
_entity_poly.pdbx_seq_one_letter_code
_entity_poly.pdbx_strand_id
1 'polypeptide(L)'
;MADLESVLKTDPTAWLLEEDNPSVRYFTLTNILGKFENDPEVKEAKDNIMKVGLVPKILAKQNNGGYWEAPESFYTAKYGGTVWQLIILAELGADEKDERLRKAHEFILENSQDHESGGFSLNASSKTGGGRHGEVIPCLTGNMIWSMIRLGYYDDPQVRRGIDWITTYQRFDDGIKDPPKGWPYDRFEMCWGKHTCHMGAVKTLKALAEIPANKRSHDVTKTIEKGVEHLLRHHIHKRSHDLSRLSKPGWLRFGFPLMYQTDVLEILGIMTRLGYKDKRMQEAIDLVVSKQDNEGRWRLENTFNDRFLMRIEEKGKQSKWITLKALEVLRRFYS
;
A
#
# COMPACT_ATOMS: atom_id res chain seq x y z
N MET A 1 15.54 15.55 21.37
CA MET A 1 15.20 14.63 20.26
C MET A 1 16.00 15.10 19.06
N ALA A 2 16.51 14.18 18.22
CA ALA A 2 17.08 14.57 16.93
C ALA A 2 15.97 15.25 16.11
N ASP A 3 16.33 16.29 15.36
CA ASP A 3 15.44 16.90 14.38
C ASP A 3 15.72 16.34 12.98
N LEU A 4 14.85 16.61 12.02
CA LEU A 4 14.98 16.10 10.66
C LEU A 4 16.30 16.53 10.02
N GLU A 5 16.73 17.78 10.24
CA GLU A 5 17.96 18.33 9.64
C GLU A 5 19.21 17.60 10.15
N SER A 6 19.19 17.13 11.40
CA SER A 6 20.32 16.40 12.00
C SER A 6 20.49 14.97 11.45
N VAL A 7 19.46 14.38 10.82
CA VAL A 7 19.48 13.01 10.30
C VAL A 7 19.59 12.94 8.78
N LEU A 8 19.31 14.04 8.07
CA LEU A 8 19.51 14.12 6.62
C LEU A 8 20.95 14.52 6.29
N LYS A 9 21.61 13.76 5.43
CA LYS A 9 22.94 14.13 4.92
C LYS A 9 22.87 15.31 3.96
N THR A 10 21.85 15.36 3.15
CA THR A 10 21.53 16.45 2.20
C THR A 10 20.03 16.44 1.96
N ASP A 11 19.42 17.60 1.72
CA ASP A 11 18.00 17.71 1.36
C ASP A 11 17.77 17.33 -0.11
N PRO A 12 17.04 16.23 -0.42
CA PRO A 12 16.79 15.79 -1.78
C PRO A 12 15.58 16.48 -2.43
N THR A 13 14.93 17.44 -1.78
CA THR A 13 13.65 18.03 -2.21
C THR A 13 13.72 18.62 -3.63
N ALA A 14 14.78 19.33 -3.96
CA ALA A 14 14.96 19.92 -5.30
C ALA A 14 14.96 18.84 -6.40
N TRP A 15 15.64 17.71 -6.16
CA TRP A 15 15.66 16.57 -7.07
C TRP A 15 14.30 15.87 -7.21
N LEU A 16 13.53 15.79 -6.13
CA LEU A 16 12.16 15.23 -6.17
C LEU A 16 11.17 16.13 -6.91
N LEU A 17 11.45 17.43 -7.02
CA LEU A 17 10.61 18.40 -7.72
C LEU A 17 10.86 18.47 -9.24
N GLU A 18 11.84 17.76 -9.79
CA GLU A 18 12.07 17.71 -11.23
C GLU A 18 10.83 17.19 -11.99
N GLU A 19 10.65 17.67 -13.23
CA GLU A 19 9.44 17.42 -14.02
C GLU A 19 9.38 16.02 -14.69
N ASP A 20 10.48 15.28 -14.65
CA ASP A 20 10.59 13.94 -15.27
C ASP A 20 9.68 12.89 -14.61
N ASN A 21 9.21 13.13 -13.37
CA ASN A 21 8.26 12.28 -12.67
C ASN A 21 7.12 13.08 -12.03
N PRO A 22 6.03 13.35 -12.78
CA PRO A 22 4.92 14.17 -12.29
C PRO A 22 4.29 13.67 -10.99
N SER A 23 4.20 12.35 -10.81
CA SER A 23 3.66 11.74 -9.59
C SER A 23 4.52 12.07 -8.36
N VAL A 24 5.84 11.89 -8.46
CA VAL A 24 6.76 12.23 -7.36
C VAL A 24 6.73 13.73 -7.09
N ARG A 25 6.75 14.57 -8.14
CA ARG A 25 6.62 16.01 -8.00
C ARG A 25 5.34 16.41 -7.24
N TYR A 26 4.19 15.86 -7.64
CA TYR A 26 2.91 16.11 -6.99
C TYR A 26 2.94 15.75 -5.51
N PHE A 27 3.40 14.54 -5.18
CA PHE A 27 3.47 14.11 -3.77
C PHE A 27 4.54 14.86 -2.97
N THR A 28 5.60 15.34 -3.61
CA THR A 28 6.59 16.20 -2.94
C THR A 28 5.97 17.55 -2.59
N LEU A 29 5.26 18.17 -3.52
CA LEU A 29 4.57 19.45 -3.28
C LEU A 29 3.56 19.32 -2.14
N THR A 30 2.74 18.27 -2.13
CA THR A 30 1.66 18.10 -1.15
C THR A 30 2.16 17.54 0.18
N ASN A 31 2.95 16.46 0.19
CA ASN A 31 3.27 15.72 1.41
C ASN A 31 4.55 16.23 2.10
N ILE A 32 5.50 16.79 1.33
CA ILE A 32 6.75 17.34 1.86
C ILE A 32 6.66 18.83 2.07
N LEU A 33 6.21 19.59 1.06
CA LEU A 33 6.12 21.03 1.16
C LEU A 33 4.81 21.53 1.77
N GLY A 34 3.81 20.64 1.93
CA GLY A 34 2.52 20.97 2.53
C GLY A 34 1.68 21.96 1.70
N LYS A 35 1.92 22.02 0.38
CA LYS A 35 1.11 22.87 -0.50
C LYS A 35 -0.31 22.33 -0.63
N PHE A 36 -1.27 23.22 -0.73
CA PHE A 36 -2.68 22.87 -0.87
C PHE A 36 -3.04 22.45 -2.30
N GLU A 37 -4.09 21.64 -2.46
CA GLU A 37 -4.57 21.16 -3.75
C GLU A 37 -4.96 22.28 -4.75
N ASN A 38 -5.27 23.48 -4.26
CA ASN A 38 -5.60 24.62 -5.10
C ASN A 38 -4.38 25.43 -5.57
N ASP A 39 -3.16 25.13 -5.09
CA ASP A 39 -1.92 25.74 -5.57
C ASP A 39 -1.70 25.44 -7.06
N PRO A 40 -1.32 26.42 -7.90
CA PRO A 40 -1.12 26.22 -9.34
C PRO A 40 -0.10 25.13 -9.67
N GLU A 41 1.01 25.04 -8.95
CA GLU A 41 2.04 24.00 -9.18
C GLU A 41 1.52 22.59 -8.82
N VAL A 42 0.68 22.47 -7.79
CA VAL A 42 0.06 21.20 -7.41
C VAL A 42 -0.92 20.74 -8.49
N LYS A 43 -1.77 21.65 -8.98
CA LYS A 43 -2.71 21.36 -10.08
C LYS A 43 -1.98 20.95 -11.34
N GLU A 44 -0.94 21.69 -11.73
CA GLU A 44 -0.13 21.36 -12.91
C GLU A 44 0.51 19.96 -12.77
N ALA A 45 1.15 19.69 -11.63
CA ALA A 45 1.76 18.38 -11.38
C ALA A 45 0.71 17.26 -11.41
N LYS A 46 -0.47 17.47 -10.81
CA LYS A 46 -1.60 16.51 -10.83
C LYS A 46 -2.08 16.24 -12.26
N ASP A 47 -2.31 17.28 -13.03
CA ASP A 47 -2.73 17.17 -14.44
C ASP A 47 -1.70 16.42 -15.28
N ASN A 48 -0.41 16.65 -15.03
CA ASN A 48 0.68 16.01 -15.76
C ASN A 48 0.79 14.51 -15.45
N ILE A 49 0.33 14.02 -14.29
CA ILE A 49 0.24 12.58 -13.99
C ILE A 49 -0.55 11.84 -15.08
N MET A 50 -1.66 12.43 -15.54
CA MET A 50 -2.55 11.80 -16.54
C MET A 50 -2.08 11.98 -17.98
N LYS A 51 -1.17 12.93 -18.25
CA LYS A 51 -0.74 13.30 -19.61
C LYS A 51 0.59 12.67 -20.00
N VAL A 52 1.52 12.56 -19.06
CA VAL A 52 2.88 12.10 -19.34
C VAL A 52 3.33 11.00 -18.36
N GLY A 53 4.36 10.25 -18.74
CA GLY A 53 4.96 9.23 -17.88
C GLY A 53 4.23 7.89 -17.91
N LEU A 54 4.08 7.26 -16.76
CA LEU A 54 3.64 5.87 -16.63
C LEU A 54 2.12 5.71 -16.67
N VAL A 55 1.37 6.59 -16.04
CA VAL A 55 -0.10 6.45 -15.93
C VAL A 55 -0.77 6.35 -17.31
N PRO A 56 -0.58 7.31 -18.26
CA PRO A 56 -1.21 7.18 -19.57
C PRO A 56 -0.76 5.94 -20.35
N LYS A 57 0.48 5.49 -20.18
CA LYS A 57 0.99 4.27 -20.84
C LYS A 57 0.36 2.99 -20.28
N ILE A 58 0.10 2.93 -18.98
CA ILE A 58 -0.60 1.80 -18.34
C ILE A 58 -2.07 1.80 -18.80
N LEU A 59 -2.73 2.95 -18.74
CA LEU A 59 -4.13 3.09 -19.14
C LEU A 59 -4.36 2.80 -20.64
N ALA A 60 -3.38 3.10 -21.50
CA ALA A 60 -3.46 2.77 -22.94
C ALA A 60 -3.43 1.26 -23.22
N LYS A 61 -3.01 0.43 -22.26
CA LYS A 61 -3.01 -1.05 -22.37
C LYS A 61 -4.27 -1.71 -21.79
N GLN A 62 -5.21 -0.92 -21.26
CA GLN A 62 -6.44 -1.45 -20.72
C GLN A 62 -7.37 -1.95 -21.83
N ASN A 63 -7.99 -3.10 -21.63
CA ASN A 63 -9.05 -3.62 -22.49
C ASN A 63 -10.36 -2.84 -22.30
N ASN A 64 -11.20 -2.83 -23.33
CA ASN A 64 -12.49 -2.09 -23.31
C ASN A 64 -13.40 -2.47 -22.14
N GLY A 65 -13.28 -3.70 -21.61
CA GLY A 65 -14.02 -4.17 -20.43
C GLY A 65 -13.44 -3.73 -19.09
N GLY A 66 -12.48 -2.80 -19.03
CA GLY A 66 -11.95 -2.26 -17.79
C GLY A 66 -10.83 -3.09 -17.15
N TYR A 67 -10.28 -4.10 -17.81
CA TYR A 67 -9.27 -4.99 -17.27
C TYR A 67 -7.98 -4.97 -18.08
N TRP A 68 -6.89 -5.50 -17.49
CA TRP A 68 -5.61 -5.79 -18.14
C TRP A 68 -5.39 -7.30 -18.15
N GLU A 69 -4.64 -7.80 -19.17
CA GLU A 69 -4.45 -9.21 -19.46
C GLU A 69 -5.78 -9.91 -19.79
N ALA A 70 -6.06 -11.09 -19.25
CA ALA A 70 -7.33 -11.79 -19.40
C ALA A 70 -8.26 -11.52 -18.21
N PRO A 71 -9.58 -11.41 -18.41
CA PRO A 71 -10.51 -11.07 -17.34
C PRO A 71 -10.49 -12.07 -16.18
N GLU A 72 -10.33 -13.38 -16.45
CA GLU A 72 -10.21 -14.42 -15.44
C GLU A 72 -8.87 -14.42 -14.70
N SER A 73 -7.85 -13.74 -15.26
CA SER A 73 -6.50 -13.66 -14.72
C SER A 73 -6.23 -12.39 -13.90
N PHE A 74 -7.27 -11.66 -13.50
CA PHE A 74 -7.15 -10.36 -12.85
C PHE A 74 -6.18 -10.35 -11.65
N TYR A 75 -6.05 -11.47 -10.91
CA TYR A 75 -5.09 -11.67 -9.82
C TYR A 75 -3.93 -12.57 -10.22
N THR A 76 -4.17 -13.66 -10.96
CA THR A 76 -3.17 -14.70 -11.23
C THR A 76 -2.10 -14.26 -12.21
N ALA A 77 -2.41 -13.35 -13.14
CA ALA A 77 -1.43 -12.70 -14.01
C ALA A 77 -0.58 -11.68 -13.23
N LYS A 78 0.32 -12.21 -12.42
CA LYS A 78 1.23 -11.40 -11.59
C LYS A 78 2.42 -10.90 -12.42
N TYR A 79 2.63 -9.60 -12.61
CA TYR A 79 1.93 -8.45 -12.02
C TYR A 79 1.34 -7.58 -13.15
N GLY A 80 0.79 -8.23 -14.18
CA GLY A 80 0.15 -7.58 -15.33
C GLY A 80 -1.36 -7.38 -15.17
N GLY A 81 -2.05 -8.28 -14.42
CA GLY A 81 -3.49 -8.28 -14.28
C GLY A 81 -4.07 -7.09 -13.50
N THR A 82 -5.39 -6.95 -13.54
CA THR A 82 -6.15 -5.77 -13.08
C THR A 82 -5.88 -5.37 -11.63
N VAL A 83 -5.83 -6.34 -10.71
CA VAL A 83 -5.48 -6.08 -9.29
C VAL A 83 -4.18 -5.30 -9.17
N TRP A 84 -3.17 -5.69 -9.94
CA TRP A 84 -1.83 -5.11 -9.84
C TRP A 84 -1.75 -3.74 -10.49
N GLN A 85 -2.50 -3.53 -11.59
CA GLN A 85 -2.56 -2.22 -12.24
C GLN A 85 -3.30 -1.20 -11.37
N LEU A 86 -4.36 -1.59 -10.67
CA LEU A 86 -5.04 -0.71 -9.72
C LEU A 86 -4.12 -0.29 -8.56
N ILE A 87 -3.30 -1.21 -8.02
CA ILE A 87 -2.30 -0.86 -7.00
C ILE A 87 -1.28 0.13 -7.57
N ILE A 88 -0.74 -0.13 -8.77
CA ILE A 88 0.26 0.75 -9.38
C ILE A 88 -0.34 2.13 -9.66
N LEU A 89 -1.53 2.21 -10.26
CA LEU A 89 -2.19 3.48 -10.58
C LEU A 89 -2.52 4.29 -9.32
N ALA A 90 -2.93 3.63 -8.24
CA ALA A 90 -3.14 4.28 -6.94
C ALA A 90 -1.84 4.80 -6.31
N GLU A 91 -0.72 4.05 -6.41
CA GLU A 91 0.61 4.53 -5.97
C GLU A 91 1.07 5.73 -6.82
N LEU A 92 0.80 5.72 -8.12
CA LEU A 92 1.16 6.80 -9.03
C LEU A 92 0.25 8.04 -8.91
N GLY A 93 -0.85 7.98 -8.16
CA GLY A 93 -1.78 9.09 -7.96
C GLY A 93 -2.65 9.41 -9.17
N ALA A 94 -3.05 8.39 -9.95
CA ALA A 94 -3.97 8.57 -11.07
C ALA A 94 -5.28 9.23 -10.64
N ASP A 95 -5.91 10.00 -11.54
CA ASP A 95 -7.12 10.78 -11.26
C ASP A 95 -8.37 9.91 -11.39
N GLU A 96 -9.17 9.85 -10.31
CA GLU A 96 -10.45 9.12 -10.24
C GLU A 96 -11.47 9.53 -11.31
N LYS A 97 -11.33 10.70 -11.91
CA LYS A 97 -12.23 11.21 -12.96
C LYS A 97 -12.03 10.52 -14.31
N ASP A 98 -10.92 9.80 -14.50
CA ASP A 98 -10.69 9.06 -15.73
C ASP A 98 -11.63 7.85 -15.84
N GLU A 99 -12.41 7.80 -16.91
CA GLU A 99 -13.40 6.74 -17.12
C GLU A 99 -12.80 5.32 -17.15
N ARG A 100 -11.54 5.21 -17.55
CA ARG A 100 -10.82 3.93 -17.58
C ARG A 100 -10.59 3.40 -16.15
N LEU A 101 -10.36 4.28 -15.18
CA LEU A 101 -10.25 3.90 -13.77
C LEU A 101 -11.61 3.48 -13.21
N ARG A 102 -12.69 4.19 -13.56
CA ARG A 102 -14.06 3.79 -13.21
C ARG A 102 -14.40 2.39 -13.73
N LYS A 103 -14.09 2.10 -15.00
CA LYS A 103 -14.29 0.76 -15.59
C LYS A 103 -13.47 -0.32 -14.85
N ALA A 104 -12.23 -0.03 -14.48
CA ALA A 104 -11.41 -0.98 -13.72
C ALA A 104 -11.94 -1.22 -12.31
N HIS A 105 -12.45 -0.18 -11.66
CA HIS A 105 -13.11 -0.26 -10.36
C HIS A 105 -14.36 -1.17 -10.44
N GLU A 106 -15.26 -0.90 -11.39
CA GLU A 106 -16.46 -1.71 -11.63
C GLU A 106 -16.09 -3.17 -11.92
N PHE A 107 -15.14 -3.39 -12.84
CA PHE A 107 -14.68 -4.74 -13.18
C PHE A 107 -14.19 -5.51 -11.95
N ILE A 108 -13.39 -4.91 -11.08
CA ILE A 108 -12.83 -5.63 -9.93
C ILE A 108 -13.90 -5.90 -8.84
N LEU A 109 -14.87 -5.02 -8.69
CA LEU A 109 -16.03 -5.26 -7.80
C LEU A 109 -16.88 -6.44 -8.32
N GLU A 110 -17.14 -6.49 -9.62
CA GLU A 110 -17.95 -7.54 -10.24
C GLU A 110 -17.27 -8.92 -10.28
N ASN A 111 -15.94 -8.97 -10.28
CA ASN A 111 -15.20 -10.24 -10.47
C ASN A 111 -14.42 -10.72 -9.26
N SER A 112 -13.98 -9.83 -8.37
CA SER A 112 -13.14 -10.18 -7.23
C SER A 112 -13.83 -9.99 -5.88
N GLN A 113 -14.76 -9.03 -5.73
CA GLN A 113 -15.42 -8.83 -4.46
C GLN A 113 -16.46 -9.92 -4.20
N ASP A 114 -16.33 -10.60 -3.08
CA ASP A 114 -17.32 -11.59 -2.61
C ASP A 114 -18.61 -10.89 -2.19
N HIS A 115 -19.72 -11.21 -2.85
CA HIS A 115 -21.01 -10.58 -2.62
C HIS A 115 -21.61 -10.88 -1.25
N GLU A 116 -21.18 -11.95 -0.59
CA GLU A 116 -21.66 -12.30 0.75
C GLU A 116 -20.94 -11.50 1.83
N SER A 117 -19.61 -11.48 1.80
CA SER A 117 -18.80 -10.90 2.88
C SER A 117 -18.25 -9.49 2.61
N GLY A 118 -18.11 -9.09 1.34
CA GLY A 118 -17.49 -7.82 0.94
C GLY A 118 -15.96 -7.88 0.83
N GLY A 119 -15.32 -8.99 1.20
CA GLY A 119 -13.88 -9.20 1.01
C GLY A 119 -13.51 -9.51 -0.43
N PHE A 120 -12.22 -9.46 -0.79
CA PHE A 120 -11.76 -9.68 -2.16
C PHE A 120 -11.10 -11.06 -2.32
N SER A 121 -11.50 -11.75 -3.37
CA SER A 121 -11.18 -13.12 -3.71
C SER A 121 -10.15 -13.23 -4.83
N LEU A 122 -9.38 -14.32 -4.81
CA LEU A 122 -8.37 -14.64 -5.81
C LEU A 122 -8.96 -14.92 -7.20
N ASN A 123 -10.19 -15.44 -7.25
CA ASN A 123 -10.88 -15.83 -8.47
C ASN A 123 -12.36 -15.43 -8.45
N ALA A 124 -12.92 -15.23 -9.64
CA ALA A 124 -14.35 -14.99 -9.82
C ALA A 124 -15.18 -16.25 -9.59
N SER A 125 -16.42 -16.07 -9.12
CA SER A 125 -17.40 -17.12 -8.98
C SER A 125 -18.28 -17.21 -10.22
N SER A 126 -18.21 -18.33 -10.94
CA SER A 126 -19.10 -18.60 -12.07
C SER A 126 -20.56 -18.92 -11.67
N LYS A 127 -20.77 -19.17 -10.37
CA LYS A 127 -22.10 -19.58 -9.86
C LYS A 127 -22.92 -18.43 -9.30
N THR A 128 -22.26 -17.50 -8.59
CA THR A 128 -22.94 -16.44 -7.83
C THR A 128 -22.66 -15.05 -8.35
N GLY A 129 -21.75 -14.91 -9.31
CA GLY A 129 -21.14 -13.61 -9.63
C GLY A 129 -20.18 -13.17 -8.50
N GLY A 130 -19.45 -12.11 -8.72
CA GLY A 130 -18.45 -11.63 -7.76
C GLY A 130 -17.30 -12.59 -7.53
N GLY A 131 -16.62 -12.43 -6.40
CA GLY A 131 -15.53 -13.28 -5.97
C GLY A 131 -16.00 -14.61 -5.34
N ARG A 132 -15.15 -15.63 -5.38
CA ARG A 132 -15.42 -16.89 -4.68
C ARG A 132 -15.30 -16.72 -3.17
N HIS A 133 -16.38 -16.95 -2.44
CA HIS A 133 -16.44 -16.82 -0.98
C HIS A 133 -15.30 -17.55 -0.26
N GLY A 134 -14.97 -18.78 -0.68
CA GLY A 134 -13.91 -19.59 -0.07
C GLY A 134 -12.46 -19.15 -0.39
N GLU A 135 -12.27 -18.14 -1.24
CA GLU A 135 -10.95 -17.68 -1.71
C GLU A 135 -10.64 -16.21 -1.35
N VAL A 136 -11.41 -15.64 -0.45
CA VAL A 136 -11.17 -14.30 0.11
C VAL A 136 -9.94 -14.31 1.01
N ILE A 137 -9.01 -13.36 0.78
CA ILE A 137 -7.77 -13.26 1.55
C ILE A 137 -7.48 -11.81 2.01
N PRO A 138 -6.85 -11.65 3.19
CA PRO A 138 -6.69 -10.32 3.79
C PRO A 138 -5.78 -9.37 3.01
N CYS A 139 -4.65 -9.84 2.47
CA CYS A 139 -3.73 -8.98 1.75
C CYS A 139 -4.31 -8.45 0.43
N LEU A 140 -5.15 -9.22 -0.24
CA LEU A 140 -5.86 -8.76 -1.44
C LEU A 140 -6.96 -7.77 -1.07
N THR A 141 -7.77 -8.09 -0.06
CA THR A 141 -8.82 -7.19 0.43
C THR A 141 -8.23 -5.85 0.86
N GLY A 142 -7.15 -5.86 1.66
CA GLY A 142 -6.45 -4.64 2.07
C GLY A 142 -5.91 -3.83 0.90
N ASN A 143 -5.27 -4.46 -0.08
CA ASN A 143 -4.75 -3.78 -1.27
C ASN A 143 -5.86 -3.16 -2.13
N MET A 144 -6.97 -3.88 -2.36
CA MET A 144 -8.06 -3.34 -3.17
C MET A 144 -8.74 -2.17 -2.47
N ILE A 145 -9.06 -2.30 -1.19
CA ILE A 145 -9.67 -1.20 -0.42
C ILE A 145 -8.72 0.01 -0.37
N TRP A 146 -7.41 -0.20 -0.14
CA TRP A 146 -6.44 0.89 -0.18
C TRP A 146 -6.41 1.59 -1.55
N SER A 147 -6.34 0.80 -2.64
CA SER A 147 -6.31 1.35 -4.00
C SER A 147 -7.58 2.15 -4.31
N MET A 148 -8.74 1.63 -3.95
CA MET A 148 -10.02 2.29 -4.18
C MET A 148 -10.16 3.58 -3.40
N ILE A 149 -9.75 3.61 -2.12
CA ILE A 149 -9.76 4.86 -1.33
C ILE A 149 -8.84 5.90 -1.97
N ARG A 150 -7.62 5.50 -2.38
CA ARG A 150 -6.64 6.38 -3.04
C ARG A 150 -7.12 6.91 -4.38
N LEU A 151 -7.92 6.14 -5.09
CA LEU A 151 -8.53 6.50 -6.37
C LEU A 151 -9.90 7.18 -6.20
N GLY A 152 -10.24 7.69 -5.01
CA GLY A 152 -11.42 8.51 -4.77
C GLY A 152 -12.74 7.77 -4.50
N TYR A 153 -12.75 6.44 -4.46
CA TYR A 153 -13.97 5.63 -4.28
C TYR A 153 -14.32 5.31 -2.81
N TYR A 154 -13.82 6.10 -1.85
CA TYR A 154 -14.08 5.86 -0.42
C TYR A 154 -15.58 5.79 -0.08
N ASP A 155 -16.41 6.61 -0.72
CA ASP A 155 -17.85 6.68 -0.43
C ASP A 155 -18.70 5.64 -1.20
N ASP A 156 -18.07 4.79 -2.04
CA ASP A 156 -18.73 3.66 -2.68
C ASP A 156 -19.20 2.63 -1.64
N PRO A 157 -20.49 2.20 -1.65
CA PRO A 157 -21.01 1.20 -0.71
C PRO A 157 -20.23 -0.12 -0.71
N GLN A 158 -19.71 -0.55 -1.86
CA GLN A 158 -18.94 -1.80 -1.95
C GLN A 158 -17.55 -1.65 -1.31
N VAL A 159 -16.93 -0.48 -1.40
CA VAL A 159 -15.69 -0.17 -0.69
C VAL A 159 -15.94 -0.17 0.82
N ARG A 160 -17.07 0.38 1.28
CA ARG A 160 -17.47 0.33 2.70
C ARG A 160 -17.63 -1.11 3.18
N ARG A 161 -18.27 -1.99 2.43
CA ARG A 161 -18.37 -3.43 2.77
C ARG A 161 -17.00 -4.09 2.90
N GLY A 162 -16.04 -3.73 2.07
CA GLY A 162 -14.66 -4.22 2.20
C GLY A 162 -13.96 -3.70 3.46
N ILE A 163 -14.22 -2.46 3.89
CA ILE A 163 -13.75 -1.93 5.17
C ILE A 163 -14.38 -2.69 6.34
N ASP A 164 -15.68 -2.98 6.28
CA ASP A 164 -16.40 -3.77 7.29
C ASP A 164 -15.84 -5.20 7.37
N TRP A 165 -15.49 -5.80 6.21
CA TRP A 165 -14.80 -7.09 6.19
C TRP A 165 -13.47 -7.04 6.96
N ILE A 166 -12.66 -5.99 6.74
CA ILE A 166 -11.37 -5.83 7.43
C ILE A 166 -11.60 -5.73 8.95
N THR A 167 -12.52 -4.90 9.39
CA THR A 167 -12.77 -4.67 10.84
C THR A 167 -13.37 -5.89 11.53
N THR A 168 -14.09 -6.73 10.77
CA THR A 168 -14.74 -7.95 11.29
C THR A 168 -13.78 -9.14 11.37
N TYR A 169 -12.99 -9.38 10.32
CA TYR A 169 -12.27 -10.64 10.15
C TYR A 169 -10.76 -10.53 10.32
N GLN A 170 -10.14 -9.34 10.16
CA GLN A 170 -8.69 -9.22 10.29
C GLN A 170 -8.24 -9.48 11.73
N ARG A 171 -7.37 -10.46 11.89
CA ARG A 171 -6.72 -10.78 13.16
C ARG A 171 -5.37 -10.07 13.27
N PHE A 172 -4.96 -9.82 14.52
CA PHE A 172 -3.65 -9.24 14.88
C PHE A 172 -3.04 -10.00 16.07
N ASP A 173 -3.21 -11.30 16.09
CA ASP A 173 -2.62 -12.20 17.08
C ASP A 173 -1.33 -12.86 16.56
N ASP A 174 -0.59 -13.46 17.48
CA ASP A 174 0.68 -14.09 17.19
C ASP A 174 0.92 -15.29 18.12
N GLY A 175 1.06 -16.49 17.55
CA GLY A 175 1.32 -17.72 18.30
C GLY A 175 0.17 -18.19 19.16
N ILE A 176 -1.08 -17.99 18.75
CA ILE A 176 -2.24 -18.47 19.53
C ILE A 176 -2.34 -20.00 19.51
N LYS A 177 -2.71 -20.59 20.63
CA LYS A 177 -2.82 -22.06 20.78
C LYS A 177 -3.97 -22.61 19.94
N ASP A 178 -5.13 -21.98 20.01
CA ASP A 178 -6.37 -22.41 19.38
C ASP A 178 -6.89 -21.31 18.44
N PRO A 179 -6.52 -21.31 17.14
CA PRO A 179 -7.02 -20.36 16.15
C PRO A 179 -8.54 -20.48 16.01
N PRO A 180 -9.25 -19.37 15.69
CA PRO A 180 -10.67 -19.42 15.37
C PRO A 180 -10.96 -20.43 14.26
N LYS A 181 -12.14 -21.08 14.34
CA LYS A 181 -12.64 -22.04 13.35
C LYS A 181 -13.79 -21.42 12.54
N GLY A 182 -14.10 -22.03 11.42
CA GLY A 182 -15.12 -21.56 10.50
C GLY A 182 -14.56 -20.51 9.53
N TRP A 183 -15.38 -20.13 8.56
CA TRP A 183 -15.00 -19.14 7.55
C TRP A 183 -14.70 -17.77 8.19
N PRO A 184 -13.65 -17.05 7.74
CA PRO A 184 -12.64 -17.37 6.73
C PRO A 184 -11.44 -18.16 7.30
N TYR A 185 -11.40 -18.44 8.59
CA TYR A 185 -10.22 -18.86 9.36
C TYR A 185 -9.77 -20.31 9.06
N ASP A 186 -10.65 -21.14 8.51
CA ASP A 186 -10.36 -22.53 8.15
C ASP A 186 -9.91 -22.70 6.68
N ARG A 187 -9.72 -21.61 5.91
CA ARG A 187 -9.46 -21.68 4.47
C ARG A 187 -7.98 -21.73 4.12
N PHE A 188 -7.25 -20.70 4.48
CA PHE A 188 -5.83 -20.57 4.13
C PHE A 188 -4.99 -20.55 5.41
N GLU A 189 -4.40 -21.68 5.81
CA GLU A 189 -3.60 -21.75 7.03
C GLU A 189 -2.47 -20.70 7.07
N MET A 190 -1.86 -20.42 5.89
CA MET A 190 -0.83 -19.37 5.78
C MET A 190 -1.35 -17.96 6.07
N CYS A 191 -2.65 -17.72 5.95
CA CYS A 191 -3.29 -16.46 6.28
C CYS A 191 -3.85 -16.43 7.71
N TRP A 192 -4.36 -17.56 8.20
CA TRP A 192 -5.24 -17.67 9.34
C TRP A 192 -4.83 -18.67 10.41
N GLY A 193 -3.63 -19.27 10.30
CA GLY A 193 -3.15 -20.27 11.26
C GLY A 193 -2.85 -19.71 12.66
N LYS A 194 -1.91 -20.30 13.38
CA LYS A 194 -1.50 -19.88 14.72
C LYS A 194 -0.93 -18.45 14.76
N HIS A 195 -0.39 -17.98 13.64
CA HIS A 195 0.12 -16.62 13.47
C HIS A 195 -0.68 -15.92 12.40
N THR A 196 -1.07 -14.68 12.65
CA THR A 196 -1.65 -13.83 11.62
C THR A 196 -0.64 -13.61 10.49
N CYS A 197 -1.08 -13.72 9.24
CA CYS A 197 -0.24 -13.38 8.10
C CYS A 197 0.16 -11.90 8.18
N HIS A 198 1.45 -11.65 8.39
CA HIS A 198 1.96 -10.29 8.55
C HIS A 198 1.70 -9.41 7.33
N MET A 199 1.76 -9.98 6.11
CA MET A 199 1.39 -9.23 4.89
C MET A 199 -0.09 -8.84 4.88
N GLY A 200 -0.97 -9.75 5.32
CA GLY A 200 -2.39 -9.44 5.50
C GLY A 200 -2.59 -8.31 6.50
N ALA A 201 -1.97 -8.41 7.67
CA ALA A 201 -2.04 -7.37 8.70
C ALA A 201 -1.55 -6.00 8.21
N VAL A 202 -0.42 -5.95 7.48
CA VAL A 202 0.12 -4.69 6.93
C VAL A 202 -0.79 -4.10 5.86
N LYS A 203 -1.30 -4.91 4.91
CA LYS A 203 -2.12 -4.38 3.81
C LYS A 203 -3.49 -3.91 4.27
N THR A 204 -4.11 -4.60 5.23
CA THR A 204 -5.37 -4.14 5.83
C THR A 204 -5.16 -2.88 6.66
N LEU A 205 -4.08 -2.79 7.43
CA LEU A 205 -3.74 -1.57 8.17
C LEU A 205 -3.42 -0.39 7.23
N LYS A 206 -2.73 -0.65 6.10
CA LYS A 206 -2.50 0.35 5.03
C LYS A 206 -3.81 0.93 4.52
N ALA A 207 -4.81 0.09 4.27
CA ALA A 207 -6.13 0.51 3.82
C ALA A 207 -6.84 1.41 4.86
N LEU A 208 -6.86 0.96 6.12
CA LEU A 208 -7.51 1.73 7.20
C LEU A 208 -6.79 3.05 7.51
N ALA A 209 -5.47 3.10 7.36
CA ALA A 209 -4.67 4.31 7.55
C ALA A 209 -4.96 5.40 6.49
N GLU A 210 -5.49 5.02 5.33
CA GLU A 210 -5.88 5.96 4.28
C GLU A 210 -7.20 6.69 4.58
N ILE A 211 -8.03 6.15 5.48
CA ILE A 211 -9.30 6.77 5.90
C ILE A 211 -8.99 8.02 6.74
N PRO A 212 -9.50 9.21 6.38
CA PRO A 212 -9.33 10.42 7.16
C PRO A 212 -9.78 10.24 8.62
N ALA A 213 -9.03 10.78 9.58
CA ALA A 213 -9.26 10.56 11.01
C ALA A 213 -10.71 10.88 11.43
N ASN A 214 -11.29 11.96 10.89
CA ASN A 214 -12.66 12.40 11.17
C ASN A 214 -13.75 11.54 10.51
N LYS A 215 -13.38 10.61 9.63
CA LYS A 215 -14.30 9.65 8.96
C LYS A 215 -14.17 8.22 9.50
N ARG A 216 -13.25 7.96 10.46
CA ARG A 216 -13.06 6.63 11.06
C ARG A 216 -14.18 6.28 12.03
N SER A 217 -14.83 5.13 11.82
CA SER A 217 -15.74 4.56 12.81
C SER A 217 -14.99 4.07 14.05
N HIS A 218 -15.72 3.74 15.11
CA HIS A 218 -15.16 3.12 16.30
C HIS A 218 -14.41 1.82 15.96
N ASP A 219 -14.99 0.96 15.14
CA ASP A 219 -14.41 -0.33 14.76
C ASP A 219 -13.15 -0.16 13.90
N VAL A 220 -13.12 0.80 12.99
CA VAL A 220 -11.92 1.18 12.23
C VAL A 220 -10.82 1.62 13.19
N THR A 221 -11.10 2.52 14.12
CA THR A 221 -10.13 3.02 15.11
C THR A 221 -9.57 1.88 15.96
N LYS A 222 -10.44 1.06 16.52
CA LYS A 222 -10.06 -0.10 17.35
C LYS A 222 -9.22 -1.12 16.55
N THR A 223 -9.54 -1.33 15.27
CA THR A 223 -8.78 -2.24 14.40
C THR A 223 -7.39 -1.67 14.07
N ILE A 224 -7.29 -0.35 13.83
CA ILE A 224 -6.01 0.34 13.68
C ILE A 224 -5.14 0.17 14.94
N GLU A 225 -5.67 0.42 16.13
CA GLU A 225 -4.94 0.29 17.40
C GLU A 225 -4.37 -1.13 17.60
N LYS A 226 -5.19 -2.16 17.33
CA LYS A 226 -4.73 -3.55 17.37
C LYS A 226 -3.64 -3.85 16.35
N GLY A 227 -3.78 -3.36 15.13
CA GLY A 227 -2.80 -3.55 14.05
C GLY A 227 -1.48 -2.86 14.35
N VAL A 228 -1.53 -1.64 14.87
CA VAL A 228 -0.36 -0.88 15.31
C VAL A 228 0.37 -1.60 16.43
N GLU A 229 -0.34 -2.05 17.48
CA GLU A 229 0.31 -2.77 18.59
C GLU A 229 0.91 -4.11 18.14
N HIS A 230 0.27 -4.80 17.17
CA HIS A 230 0.85 -5.99 16.56
C HIS A 230 2.19 -5.68 15.89
N LEU A 231 2.28 -4.62 15.06
CA LEU A 231 3.52 -4.24 14.39
C LEU A 231 4.59 -3.74 15.38
N LEU A 232 4.20 -3.02 16.42
CA LEU A 232 5.12 -2.56 17.48
C LEU A 232 5.69 -3.72 18.30
N ARG A 233 4.90 -4.77 18.57
CA ARG A 233 5.37 -5.99 19.26
C ARG A 233 6.46 -6.71 18.45
N HIS A 234 6.41 -6.59 17.13
CA HIS A 234 7.42 -7.09 16.20
C HIS A 234 8.59 -6.12 15.99
N HIS A 235 8.66 -4.99 16.72
CA HIS A 235 9.64 -3.93 16.44
C HIS A 235 9.76 -3.68 14.93
N ILE A 236 8.60 -3.62 14.25
CA ILE A 236 8.42 -3.43 12.80
C ILE A 236 8.84 -4.65 11.96
N HIS A 237 10.00 -5.24 12.19
CA HIS A 237 10.61 -6.27 11.31
C HIS A 237 11.20 -7.48 12.05
N LYS A 238 11.02 -7.57 13.34
CA LYS A 238 11.57 -8.67 14.17
C LYS A 238 10.53 -9.77 14.41
N ARG A 239 10.97 -10.89 14.97
CA ARG A 239 10.07 -11.91 15.51
C ARG A 239 9.63 -11.49 16.91
N SER A 240 8.34 -11.49 17.20
CA SER A 240 7.80 -11.05 18.50
C SER A 240 8.33 -11.85 19.69
N HIS A 241 8.59 -13.14 19.50
CA HIS A 241 9.09 -14.07 20.52
C HIS A 241 10.63 -14.13 20.58
N ASP A 242 11.33 -13.50 19.65
CA ASP A 242 12.79 -13.42 19.60
C ASP A 242 13.23 -12.18 18.82
N LEU A 243 13.33 -11.05 19.52
CA LEU A 243 13.66 -9.76 18.92
C LEU A 243 15.13 -9.68 18.40
N SER A 244 15.96 -10.68 18.66
CA SER A 244 17.29 -10.78 18.04
C SER A 244 17.21 -11.23 16.57
N ARG A 245 16.10 -11.80 16.14
CA ARG A 245 15.89 -12.38 14.81
C ARG A 245 14.92 -11.58 13.95
N LEU A 246 15.30 -11.44 12.67
CA LEU A 246 14.42 -10.84 11.66
C LEU A 246 13.23 -11.76 11.35
N SER A 247 12.06 -11.17 11.14
CA SER A 247 10.90 -11.89 10.62
C SER A 247 11.16 -12.39 9.20
N LYS A 248 11.60 -11.48 8.32
CA LYS A 248 12.01 -11.82 6.94
C LYS A 248 13.14 -10.89 6.49
N PRO A 249 14.33 -11.42 6.15
CA PRO A 249 15.47 -10.59 5.70
C PRO A 249 15.14 -9.71 4.48
N GLY A 250 14.23 -10.15 3.61
CA GLY A 250 13.79 -9.38 2.43
C GLY A 250 13.13 -8.06 2.76
N TRP A 251 12.56 -7.89 3.96
CA TRP A 251 11.90 -6.65 4.38
C TRP A 251 12.86 -5.49 4.62
N LEU A 252 14.14 -5.77 4.78
CA LEU A 252 15.15 -4.75 4.89
C LEU A 252 15.52 -4.10 3.55
N ARG A 253 15.06 -4.65 2.42
CA ARG A 253 15.31 -4.12 1.06
C ARG A 253 14.14 -3.33 0.56
N PHE A 254 14.31 -2.03 0.37
CA PHE A 254 13.26 -1.12 -0.03
C PHE A 254 12.85 -1.33 -1.49
N GLY A 255 11.55 -1.47 -1.70
CA GLY A 255 10.97 -1.77 -3.00
C GLY A 255 9.85 -0.82 -3.41
N PHE A 256 9.66 -0.65 -4.73
CA PHE A 256 8.55 0.12 -5.28
C PHE A 256 8.14 -0.40 -6.67
N PRO A 257 6.83 -0.42 -6.97
CA PRO A 257 5.75 -0.48 -5.99
C PRO A 257 5.72 -1.83 -5.26
N LEU A 258 5.14 -1.84 -4.07
CA LEU A 258 4.94 -3.07 -3.30
C LEU A 258 3.55 -3.64 -3.59
N MET A 259 3.49 -4.94 -3.87
CA MET A 259 2.26 -5.68 -4.18
C MET A 259 1.64 -6.27 -2.90
N TYR A 260 1.58 -7.61 -2.76
CA TYR A 260 1.19 -8.21 -1.49
C TYR A 260 2.35 -8.27 -0.48
N GLN A 261 3.59 -8.17 -0.95
CA GLN A 261 4.78 -8.06 -0.08
C GLN A 261 4.81 -6.71 0.64
N THR A 262 5.63 -6.65 1.67
CA THR A 262 5.92 -5.43 2.41
C THR A 262 7.41 -5.30 2.71
N ASP A 263 7.83 -4.11 3.09
CA ASP A 263 9.15 -3.82 3.65
C ASP A 263 9.04 -2.87 4.85
N VAL A 264 10.18 -2.62 5.49
CA VAL A 264 10.28 -1.74 6.66
C VAL A 264 9.78 -0.33 6.33
N LEU A 265 10.07 0.17 5.14
CA LEU A 265 9.72 1.53 4.75
C LEU A 265 8.19 1.70 4.58
N GLU A 266 7.51 0.71 3.99
CA GLU A 266 6.04 0.72 3.90
C GLU A 266 5.39 0.70 5.29
N ILE A 267 5.88 -0.18 6.19
CA ILE A 267 5.32 -0.29 7.54
C ILE A 267 5.50 1.03 8.31
N LEU A 268 6.70 1.61 8.28
CA LEU A 268 6.96 2.91 8.90
C LEU A 268 6.10 4.02 8.28
N GLY A 269 5.88 4.00 6.96
CA GLY A 269 5.00 4.95 6.28
C GLY A 269 3.56 4.89 6.80
N ILE A 270 3.03 3.68 7.04
CA ILE A 270 1.71 3.48 7.64
C ILE A 270 1.68 4.00 9.08
N MET A 271 2.65 3.61 9.89
CA MET A 271 2.72 3.97 11.32
C MET A 271 2.83 5.48 11.52
N THR A 272 3.73 6.14 10.79
CA THR A 272 3.93 7.59 10.90
C THR A 272 2.77 8.40 10.32
N ARG A 273 2.08 7.90 9.27
CA ARG A 273 0.82 8.48 8.76
C ARG A 273 -0.29 8.44 9.81
N LEU A 274 -0.35 7.39 10.60
CA LEU A 274 -1.29 7.26 11.73
C LEU A 274 -0.88 8.10 12.96
N GLY A 275 0.27 8.77 12.93
CA GLY A 275 0.77 9.64 13.99
C GLY A 275 1.55 8.91 15.10
N TYR A 276 1.90 7.64 14.89
CA TYR A 276 2.65 6.89 15.91
C TYR A 276 4.14 7.19 15.86
N LYS A 277 4.71 7.46 17.03
CA LYS A 277 6.13 7.70 17.31
C LYS A 277 6.50 6.90 18.56
N ASP A 278 6.78 5.62 18.42
CA ASP A 278 7.08 4.71 19.50
C ASP A 278 8.56 4.31 19.47
N LYS A 279 9.20 4.18 20.64
CA LYS A 279 10.59 3.75 20.78
C LYS A 279 10.89 2.41 20.11
N ARG A 280 9.90 1.53 19.98
CA ARG A 280 9.99 0.24 19.29
C ARG A 280 10.16 0.38 17.76
N MET A 281 9.95 1.58 17.20
CA MET A 281 10.20 1.91 15.80
C MET A 281 11.64 2.35 15.54
N GLN A 282 12.40 2.72 16.57
CA GLN A 282 13.69 3.42 16.42
C GLN A 282 14.70 2.63 15.56
N GLU A 283 14.86 1.32 15.80
CA GLU A 283 15.80 0.50 15.01
C GLU A 283 15.43 0.48 13.50
N ALA A 284 14.14 0.49 13.20
CA ALA A 284 13.65 0.55 11.83
C ALA A 284 13.86 1.95 11.21
N ILE A 285 13.70 3.02 11.97
CA ILE A 285 14.03 4.38 11.56
C ILE A 285 15.54 4.53 11.31
N ASP A 286 16.39 4.01 12.20
CA ASP A 286 17.85 4.04 12.05
C ASP A 286 18.28 3.29 10.78
N LEU A 287 17.62 2.19 10.44
CA LEU A 287 17.82 1.50 9.17
C LEU A 287 17.50 2.41 7.97
N VAL A 288 16.38 3.15 7.99
CA VAL A 288 16.05 4.09 6.91
C VAL A 288 17.14 5.16 6.81
N VAL A 289 17.52 5.79 7.91
CA VAL A 289 18.57 6.82 7.95
C VAL A 289 19.90 6.28 7.40
N SER A 290 20.31 5.07 7.79
CA SER A 290 21.59 4.46 7.39
C SER A 290 21.72 4.21 5.88
N LYS A 291 20.60 4.11 5.15
CA LYS A 291 20.58 3.81 3.71
C LYS A 291 20.65 5.06 2.80
N GLN A 292 20.72 6.25 3.38
CA GLN A 292 20.98 7.46 2.59
C GLN A 292 22.36 7.40 1.93
N ASP A 293 22.45 7.82 0.68
CA ASP A 293 23.73 8.18 0.08
C ASP A 293 24.16 9.63 0.47
N ASN A 294 25.28 10.09 -0.08
CA ASN A 294 25.80 11.42 0.25
C ASN A 294 24.94 12.59 -0.28
N GLU A 295 24.03 12.30 -1.22
CA GLU A 295 23.10 13.29 -1.78
C GLU A 295 21.73 13.27 -1.07
N GLY A 296 21.62 12.54 0.06
CA GLY A 296 20.35 12.40 0.80
C GLY A 296 19.32 11.55 0.08
N ARG A 297 19.74 10.66 -0.84
CA ARG A 297 18.85 9.84 -1.67
C ARG A 297 18.91 8.38 -1.29
N TRP A 298 17.86 7.62 -1.59
CA TRP A 298 17.77 6.17 -1.37
C TRP A 298 17.69 5.42 -2.69
N ARG A 299 18.17 4.18 -2.69
CA ARG A 299 18.17 3.32 -3.88
C ARG A 299 16.97 2.40 -3.93
N LEU A 300 16.55 2.03 -5.15
CA LEU A 300 15.60 0.93 -5.37
C LEU A 300 16.35 -0.41 -5.18
N GLU A 301 16.12 -1.08 -4.06
CA GLU A 301 16.82 -2.33 -3.72
C GLU A 301 16.06 -3.58 -4.17
N ASN A 302 14.72 -3.46 -4.31
CA ASN A 302 13.85 -4.56 -4.72
C ASN A 302 12.77 -4.07 -5.71
N THR A 303 12.46 -4.88 -6.73
CA THR A 303 11.43 -4.56 -7.74
C THR A 303 10.98 -5.82 -8.47
N PHE A 304 9.81 -5.74 -9.09
CA PHE A 304 9.24 -6.75 -9.97
C PHE A 304 9.16 -6.26 -11.43
N ASN A 305 10.07 -5.36 -11.84
CA ASN A 305 10.06 -4.72 -13.17
C ASN A 305 9.89 -5.69 -14.35
N ASP A 306 10.51 -6.88 -14.28
CA ASP A 306 10.43 -7.88 -15.34
C ASP A 306 9.03 -8.54 -15.47
N ARG A 307 8.14 -8.26 -14.53
CA ARG A 307 6.77 -8.79 -14.46
C ARG A 307 5.70 -7.70 -14.55
N PHE A 308 6.08 -6.42 -14.51
CA PHE A 308 5.18 -5.30 -14.69
C PHE A 308 4.92 -5.01 -16.17
N LEU A 309 3.77 -4.44 -16.47
CA LEU A 309 3.48 -3.97 -17.84
C LEU A 309 4.43 -2.88 -18.31
N MET A 310 4.97 -2.11 -17.37
CA MET A 310 5.91 -1.01 -17.62
C MET A 310 7.00 -1.02 -16.56
N ARG A 311 8.26 -0.78 -16.98
CA ARG A 311 9.35 -0.55 -16.04
C ARG A 311 9.16 0.81 -15.35
N ILE A 312 9.23 0.85 -14.03
CA ILE A 312 8.99 2.06 -13.24
C ILE A 312 10.29 2.79 -12.95
N GLU A 313 11.22 2.15 -12.24
CA GLU A 313 12.56 2.66 -11.95
C GLU A 313 13.60 1.54 -12.06
N GLU A 314 14.89 1.88 -12.06
CA GLU A 314 15.97 0.91 -12.22
C GLU A 314 16.49 0.39 -10.88
N LYS A 315 16.48 -0.94 -10.71
CA LYS A 315 17.02 -1.60 -9.51
C LYS A 315 18.49 -1.27 -9.33
N GLY A 316 18.86 -0.93 -8.08
CA GLY A 316 20.23 -0.57 -7.69
C GLY A 316 20.60 0.90 -7.92
N LYS A 317 19.75 1.67 -8.64
CA LYS A 317 19.94 3.11 -8.83
C LYS A 317 19.23 3.93 -7.76
N GLN A 318 19.55 5.22 -7.65
CA GLN A 318 18.79 6.18 -6.85
C GLN A 318 17.33 6.16 -7.33
N SER A 319 16.40 6.19 -6.38
CA SER A 319 14.98 6.08 -6.64
C SER A 319 14.26 7.29 -6.08
N LYS A 320 13.56 8.03 -6.94
CA LYS A 320 12.71 9.15 -6.52
C LYS A 320 11.58 8.66 -5.61
N TRP A 321 11.01 7.49 -5.90
CA TRP A 321 9.93 6.91 -5.09
C TRP A 321 10.39 6.49 -3.69
N ILE A 322 11.52 5.77 -3.59
CA ILE A 322 12.03 5.36 -2.27
C ILE A 322 12.48 6.60 -1.48
N THR A 323 13.13 7.57 -2.12
CA THR A 323 13.55 8.83 -1.49
C THR A 323 12.35 9.62 -0.96
N LEU A 324 11.29 9.79 -1.75
CA LEU A 324 10.06 10.45 -1.32
C LEU A 324 9.44 9.76 -0.10
N LYS A 325 9.25 8.43 -0.16
CA LYS A 325 8.67 7.66 0.95
C LYS A 325 9.54 7.71 2.21
N ALA A 326 10.86 7.65 2.08
CA ALA A 326 11.79 7.76 3.21
C ALA A 326 11.71 9.16 3.84
N LEU A 327 11.71 10.21 3.02
CA LEU A 327 11.59 11.59 3.49
C LEU A 327 10.25 11.84 4.21
N GLU A 328 9.14 11.31 3.68
CA GLU A 328 7.83 11.36 4.34
C GLU A 328 7.85 10.70 5.73
N VAL A 329 8.47 9.52 5.83
CA VAL A 329 8.60 8.78 7.10
C VAL A 329 9.41 9.58 8.10
N LEU A 330 10.61 10.02 7.71
CA LEU A 330 11.53 10.74 8.59
C LEU A 330 10.92 12.08 9.04
N ARG A 331 10.31 12.82 8.12
CA ARG A 331 9.64 14.08 8.45
C ARG A 331 8.53 13.88 9.48
N ARG A 332 7.63 12.91 9.28
CA ARG A 332 6.53 12.64 10.22
C ARG A 332 7.04 12.12 11.56
N PHE A 333 8.14 11.37 11.58
CA PHE A 333 8.69 10.80 12.81
C PHE A 333 9.42 11.85 13.65
N TYR A 334 10.18 12.75 13.03
CA TYR A 334 10.99 13.76 13.72
C TYR A 334 10.28 15.12 13.90
N SER A 335 9.13 15.40 13.23
CA SER A 335 8.27 16.54 13.53
C SER A 335 7.49 16.27 14.82
#